data_c0c105051dfec9240aba7cc23247317a
#
_entry.id   c0c105051dfec9240aba7cc23247317a
#
_cell.length_a   1.000
_cell.length_b   1.000
_cell.length_c   1.000
_cell.angle_alpha   90.00
_cell.angle_beta   90.00
_cell.angle_gamma   90.00
#
_symmetry.space_group_name_H-M   'P 1'
#
loop_
_entity.id
_entity.type
_entity.pdbx_description
1 polymer ?
#
loop_
_entity_poly.entity_id
_entity_poly.type
_entity_poly.pdbx_seq_one_letter_code
_entity_poly.pdbx_strand_id
1 'polypeptide(L)'
;MTSPKKTTTLKILGFLILSLSTIAASHHIPTSDIALGKKIYHERCEVCHGNLGDGKTFAANVLFPPPKNFTSKSIKTELSLKKMVRSVTKGRPNTAMMPWETVLSKQEILSVVNYIQQKFMSSQK
;
A
#
# COMPACT_ATOMS: atom_id res chain seq x y z
N MET A 1 83.95 -2.27 -32.94
CA MET A 1 83.15 -3.34 -32.31
C MET A 1 82.15 -2.71 -31.37
N THR A 2 80.96 -2.40 -31.81
CA THR A 2 79.94 -1.75 -31.03
C THR A 2 78.63 -2.54 -31.18
N SER A 3 78.18 -3.14 -30.06
CA SER A 3 77.01 -3.95 -29.99
C SER A 3 75.70 -3.07 -30.00
N PRO A 4 74.66 -3.42 -30.73
CA PRO A 4 73.43 -2.66 -30.73
C PRO A 4 72.58 -3.03 -29.53
N LYS A 5 72.12 -2.01 -28.77
CA LYS A 5 71.20 -2.11 -27.68
C LYS A 5 69.77 -2.41 -28.20
N LYS A 6 69.19 -3.52 -27.79
CA LYS A 6 67.77 -3.90 -28.05
C LYS A 6 66.86 -3.04 -27.21
N THR A 7 66.12 -2.16 -27.84
CA THR A 7 65.02 -1.42 -27.17
C THR A 7 63.77 -2.31 -27.11
N THR A 8 63.38 -2.71 -25.89
CA THR A 8 62.18 -3.46 -25.62
C THR A 8 60.98 -2.48 -25.56
N THR A 9 60.18 -2.51 -26.60
CA THR A 9 58.93 -1.72 -26.63
C THR A 9 57.87 -2.40 -25.77
N LEU A 10 57.61 -1.86 -24.58
CA LEU A 10 56.57 -2.30 -23.69
C LEU A 10 55.19 -1.83 -24.23
N LYS A 11 54.45 -2.73 -24.84
CA LYS A 11 53.06 -2.48 -25.25
C LYS A 11 52.18 -2.48 -24.01
N ILE A 12 51.78 -1.29 -23.55
CA ILE A 12 50.77 -1.13 -22.51
C ILE A 12 49.39 -1.36 -23.16
N LEU A 13 48.86 -2.57 -22.99
CA LEU A 13 47.53 -2.93 -23.41
C LEU A 13 46.53 -2.36 -22.38
N GLY A 14 45.97 -1.19 -22.70
CA GLY A 14 44.95 -0.57 -21.88
C GLY A 14 43.68 -1.40 -21.89
N PHE A 15 43.42 -2.09 -20.78
CA PHE A 15 42.13 -2.75 -20.52
C PHE A 15 41.09 -1.68 -20.15
N LEU A 16 40.32 -1.25 -21.15
CA LEU A 16 39.15 -0.40 -20.94
C LEU A 16 38.03 -1.27 -20.32
N ILE A 17 37.98 -1.31 -19.00
CA ILE A 17 36.89 -1.97 -18.28
C ILE A 17 35.66 -1.06 -18.39
N LEU A 18 34.77 -1.37 -19.33
CA LEU A 18 33.47 -0.76 -19.46
C LEU A 18 32.59 -1.31 -18.33
N SER A 19 32.57 -0.58 -17.20
CA SER A 19 31.67 -0.92 -16.07
C SER A 19 30.24 -0.68 -16.50
N LEU A 20 29.54 -1.76 -16.87
CA LEU A 20 28.10 -1.78 -17.14
C LEU A 20 27.38 -1.67 -15.81
N SER A 21 27.08 -0.44 -15.38
CA SER A 21 26.24 -0.19 -14.21
C SER A 21 24.82 -0.65 -14.52
N THR A 22 24.47 -1.86 -14.12
CA THR A 22 23.08 -2.34 -14.12
C THR A 22 22.31 -1.57 -13.07
N ILE A 23 21.51 -0.58 -13.49
CA ILE A 23 20.52 0.06 -12.65
C ILE A 23 19.43 -0.98 -12.39
N ALA A 24 19.52 -1.67 -11.26
CA ALA A 24 18.45 -2.52 -10.78
C ALA A 24 17.25 -1.62 -10.47
N ALA A 25 16.24 -1.62 -11.34
CA ALA A 25 14.97 -1.00 -11.05
C ALA A 25 14.36 -1.73 -9.84
N SER A 26 14.48 -1.13 -8.67
CA SER A 26 13.80 -1.63 -7.46
C SER A 26 12.31 -1.59 -7.73
N HIS A 27 11.70 -2.73 -8.01
CA HIS A 27 10.26 -2.90 -7.99
C HIS A 27 9.81 -2.68 -6.54
N HIS A 28 9.43 -1.43 -6.25
CA HIS A 28 8.88 -1.07 -4.95
C HIS A 28 7.50 -1.72 -4.84
N ILE A 29 7.44 -2.89 -4.19
CA ILE A 29 6.17 -3.48 -3.77
C ILE A 29 5.57 -2.50 -2.76
N PRO A 30 4.37 -1.97 -3.00
CA PRO A 30 3.76 -1.01 -2.07
C PRO A 30 3.54 -1.71 -0.71
N THR A 31 4.39 -1.38 0.25
CA THR A 31 4.23 -1.82 1.64
C THR A 31 3.12 -1.00 2.27
N SER A 32 2.20 -1.67 2.97
CA SER A 32 1.17 -0.95 3.72
C SER A 32 1.80 -0.18 4.88
N ASP A 33 1.49 1.09 4.96
CA ASP A 33 1.86 1.95 6.10
C ASP A 33 0.67 2.07 7.04
N ILE A 34 0.76 1.44 8.21
CA ILE A 34 -0.32 1.43 9.20
C ILE A 34 -0.56 2.82 9.81
N ALA A 35 0.48 3.64 9.98
CA ALA A 35 0.33 4.99 10.49
C ALA A 35 -0.39 5.88 9.49
N LEU A 36 -0.06 5.79 8.20
CA LEU A 36 -0.77 6.43 7.11
C LEU A 36 -2.23 5.94 7.04
N GLY A 37 -2.44 4.62 7.13
CA GLY A 37 -3.77 4.01 7.14
C GLY A 37 -4.64 4.52 8.29
N LYS A 38 -4.07 4.66 9.49
CA LYS A 38 -4.73 5.25 10.66
C LYS A 38 -5.16 6.70 10.37
N LYS A 39 -4.25 7.52 9.84
CA LYS A 39 -4.54 8.92 9.50
C LYS A 39 -5.71 9.01 8.52
N ILE A 40 -5.65 8.24 7.41
CA ILE A 40 -6.71 8.24 6.39
C ILE A 40 -8.04 7.79 6.98
N TYR A 41 -8.03 6.77 7.85
CA TYR A 41 -9.24 6.29 8.51
C TYR A 41 -9.93 7.39 9.30
N HIS A 42 -9.19 8.09 10.16
CA HIS A 42 -9.74 9.16 10.98
C HIS A 42 -10.24 10.35 10.15
N GLU A 43 -9.57 10.69 9.06
CA GLU A 43 -9.92 11.84 8.23
C GLU A 43 -11.08 11.56 7.27
N ARG A 44 -11.26 10.30 6.82
CA ARG A 44 -12.13 9.97 5.69
C ARG A 44 -13.20 8.91 5.95
N CYS A 45 -12.95 8.01 6.89
CA CYS A 45 -13.78 6.82 7.09
C CYS A 45 -14.58 6.86 8.40
N GLU A 46 -14.00 7.46 9.45
CA GLU A 46 -14.52 7.43 10.81
C GLU A 46 -15.90 8.07 10.93
N VAL A 47 -16.19 9.11 10.14
CA VAL A 47 -17.51 9.80 10.18
C VAL A 47 -18.69 8.83 9.98
N CYS A 48 -18.49 7.80 9.16
CA CYS A 48 -19.50 6.77 8.91
C CYS A 48 -19.23 5.46 9.68
N HIS A 49 -17.96 5.03 9.73
CA HIS A 49 -17.60 3.73 10.30
C HIS A 49 -17.33 3.75 11.81
N GLY A 50 -17.20 4.94 12.41
CA GLY A 50 -16.96 5.13 13.84
C GLY A 50 -15.51 4.93 14.27
N ASN A 51 -15.10 5.58 15.35
CA ASN A 51 -13.76 5.44 15.92
C ASN A 51 -13.48 4.02 16.47
N LEU A 52 -14.53 3.26 16.77
CA LEU A 52 -14.46 1.86 17.17
C LEU A 52 -14.66 0.90 16.00
N GLY A 53 -14.90 1.39 14.79
CA GLY A 53 -15.15 0.56 13.61
C GLY A 53 -16.47 -0.21 13.65
N ASP A 54 -17.39 0.17 14.52
CA ASP A 54 -18.65 -0.53 14.76
C ASP A 54 -19.84 0.03 13.94
N GLY A 55 -19.61 1.11 13.17
CA GLY A 55 -20.63 1.74 12.35
C GLY A 55 -21.70 2.50 13.12
N LYS A 56 -21.51 2.74 14.42
CA LYS A 56 -22.48 3.45 15.29
C LYS A 56 -22.13 4.93 15.38
N THR A 57 -22.45 5.67 14.33
CA THR A 57 -22.22 7.12 14.29
C THR A 57 -23.53 7.86 14.03
N PHE A 58 -23.53 9.17 14.30
CA PHE A 58 -24.68 10.01 13.96
C PHE A 58 -24.97 9.96 12.46
N ALA A 59 -23.92 10.05 11.61
CA ALA A 59 -24.08 9.98 10.16
C ALA A 59 -24.63 8.61 9.71
N ALA A 60 -24.23 7.51 10.37
CA ALA A 60 -24.69 6.17 10.03
C ALA A 60 -26.20 5.95 10.27
N ASN A 61 -26.81 6.70 11.19
CA ASN A 61 -28.23 6.56 11.53
C ASN A 61 -29.19 6.87 10.37
N VAL A 62 -28.73 7.67 9.39
CA VAL A 62 -29.53 8.06 8.21
C VAL A 62 -29.10 7.33 6.93
N LEU A 63 -28.14 6.42 7.03
CA LEU A 63 -27.62 5.67 5.87
C LEU A 63 -28.29 4.30 5.75
N PHE A 64 -28.77 3.99 4.55
CA PHE A 64 -29.33 2.67 4.24
C PHE A 64 -28.75 2.12 2.94
N PRO A 65 -28.15 0.91 2.96
CA PRO A 65 -27.82 0.12 4.16
C PRO A 65 -26.80 0.82 5.05
N PRO A 66 -26.77 0.51 6.36
CA PRO A 66 -25.82 1.14 7.28
C PRO A 66 -24.37 0.70 6.98
N PRO A 67 -23.38 1.49 7.42
CA PRO A 67 -21.97 1.12 7.32
C PRO A 67 -21.67 -0.23 7.99
N LYS A 68 -20.74 -0.98 7.42
CA LYS A 68 -20.34 -2.29 7.97
C LYS A 68 -19.71 -2.11 9.35
N ASN A 69 -20.13 -2.96 10.28
CA ASN A 69 -19.51 -3.11 11.60
C ASN A 69 -18.31 -4.06 11.49
N PHE A 70 -17.09 -3.52 11.48
CA PHE A 70 -15.86 -4.30 11.34
C PHE A 70 -15.56 -5.17 12.57
N THR A 71 -16.18 -4.90 13.72
CA THR A 71 -15.95 -5.67 14.95
C THR A 71 -16.80 -6.94 15.03
N SER A 72 -17.84 -7.08 14.20
CA SER A 72 -18.71 -8.25 14.23
C SER A 72 -18.04 -9.50 13.65
N LYS A 73 -18.30 -10.66 14.23
CA LYS A 73 -17.74 -11.95 13.79
C LYS A 73 -18.11 -12.28 12.34
N SER A 74 -19.36 -12.03 11.95
CA SER A 74 -19.85 -12.30 10.59
C SER A 74 -19.08 -11.46 9.54
N ILE A 75 -18.86 -10.18 9.83
CA ILE A 75 -18.13 -9.30 8.93
C ILE A 75 -16.65 -9.67 8.83
N LYS A 76 -16.03 -10.08 9.94
CA LYS A 76 -14.62 -10.57 9.94
C LYS A 76 -14.43 -11.78 9.04
N THR A 77 -15.40 -12.67 8.95
CA THR A 77 -15.34 -13.83 8.04
C THR A 77 -15.76 -13.51 6.61
N GLU A 78 -16.67 -12.57 6.41
CA GLU A 78 -17.17 -12.17 5.08
C GLU A 78 -16.16 -11.34 4.29
N LEU A 79 -15.48 -10.39 4.96
CA LEU A 79 -14.64 -9.38 4.32
C LEU A 79 -13.17 -9.81 4.25
N SER A 80 -12.77 -10.41 3.14
CA SER A 80 -11.35 -10.59 2.83
C SER A 80 -10.67 -9.27 2.46
N LEU A 81 -9.33 -9.21 2.58
CA LEU A 81 -8.51 -8.07 2.15
C LEU A 81 -8.89 -7.60 0.74
N LYS A 82 -9.00 -8.53 -0.21
CA LYS A 82 -9.36 -8.24 -1.61
C LYS A 82 -10.73 -7.57 -1.73
N LYS A 83 -11.74 -8.06 -0.98
CA LYS A 83 -13.09 -7.46 -0.98
C LYS A 83 -13.08 -6.05 -0.40
N MET A 84 -12.30 -5.82 0.66
CA MET A 84 -12.18 -4.51 1.29
C MET A 84 -11.48 -3.50 0.37
N VAL A 85 -10.32 -3.87 -0.19
CA VAL A 85 -9.62 -3.03 -1.18
C VAL A 85 -10.55 -2.67 -2.33
N ARG A 86 -11.28 -3.63 -2.91
CA ARG A 86 -12.25 -3.36 -3.97
C ARG A 86 -13.34 -2.38 -3.53
N SER A 87 -13.88 -2.55 -2.31
CA SER A 87 -14.95 -1.68 -1.79
C SER A 87 -14.47 -0.24 -1.58
N VAL A 88 -13.25 -0.04 -1.11
CA VAL A 88 -12.67 1.31 -0.98
C VAL A 88 -12.35 1.89 -2.35
N THR A 89 -11.74 1.11 -3.24
CA THR A 89 -11.40 1.57 -4.60
C THR A 89 -12.63 1.98 -5.38
N LYS A 90 -13.61 1.10 -5.50
CA LYS A 90 -14.76 1.24 -6.41
C LYS A 90 -16.05 1.70 -5.76
N GLY A 91 -16.04 1.89 -4.43
CA GLY A 91 -17.27 2.13 -3.69
C GLY A 91 -18.17 0.91 -3.66
N ARG A 92 -19.39 1.10 -3.20
CA ARG A 92 -20.42 0.06 -3.19
C ARG A 92 -21.70 0.62 -3.82
N PRO A 93 -22.16 0.07 -4.94
CA PRO A 93 -23.38 0.52 -5.62
C PRO A 93 -24.58 0.53 -4.66
N ASN A 94 -25.45 1.51 -4.82
CA ASN A 94 -26.66 1.70 -4.01
C ASN A 94 -26.40 1.89 -2.50
N THR A 95 -25.24 2.41 -2.14
CA THR A 95 -24.88 2.78 -0.77
C THR A 95 -24.19 4.16 -0.73
N ALA A 96 -24.03 4.73 0.46
CA ALA A 96 -23.26 5.94 0.66
C ALA A 96 -21.73 5.75 0.54
N MET A 97 -21.25 4.50 0.41
CA MET A 97 -19.83 4.20 0.24
C MET A 97 -19.36 4.52 -1.18
N MET A 98 -18.88 5.75 -1.37
CA MET A 98 -18.38 6.23 -2.66
C MET A 98 -17.00 5.63 -3.02
N PRO A 99 -16.60 5.65 -4.32
CA PRO A 99 -15.28 5.24 -4.74
C PRO A 99 -14.21 6.25 -4.30
N TRP A 100 -13.06 5.75 -3.84
CA TRP A 100 -11.95 6.57 -3.35
C TRP A 100 -10.74 6.59 -4.30
N GLU A 101 -10.75 5.82 -5.38
CA GLU A 101 -9.61 5.74 -6.32
C GLU A 101 -9.22 7.05 -7.02
N THR A 102 -10.13 8.03 -7.04
CA THR A 102 -9.86 9.37 -7.58
C THR A 102 -9.20 10.29 -6.57
N VAL A 103 -9.21 9.94 -5.28
CA VAL A 103 -8.72 10.77 -4.16
C VAL A 103 -7.55 10.10 -3.44
N LEU A 104 -7.54 8.77 -3.37
CA LEU A 104 -6.52 7.97 -2.71
C LEU A 104 -5.75 7.13 -3.73
N SER A 105 -4.43 7.12 -3.62
CA SER A 105 -3.56 6.22 -4.36
C SER A 105 -3.79 4.76 -3.96
N LYS A 106 -3.34 3.82 -4.78
CA LYS A 106 -3.40 2.37 -4.46
C LYS A 106 -2.72 2.04 -3.13
N GLN A 107 -1.61 2.72 -2.82
CA GLN A 107 -0.87 2.57 -1.57
C GLN A 107 -1.69 3.02 -0.37
N GLU A 108 -2.32 4.19 -0.45
CA GLU A 108 -3.16 4.73 0.61
C GLU A 108 -4.39 3.86 0.85
N ILE A 109 -5.03 3.36 -0.21
CA ILE A 109 -6.13 2.40 -0.10
C ILE A 109 -5.68 1.12 0.62
N LEU A 110 -4.52 0.57 0.25
CA LEU A 110 -3.98 -0.62 0.90
C LEU A 110 -3.65 -0.34 2.38
N SER A 111 -3.08 0.82 2.67
CA SER A 111 -2.72 1.23 4.03
C SER A 111 -3.95 1.36 4.93
N VAL A 112 -5.00 2.04 4.49
CA VAL A 112 -6.22 2.19 5.31
C VAL A 112 -6.95 0.85 5.49
N VAL A 113 -6.99 -0.01 4.49
CA VAL A 113 -7.61 -1.34 4.62
C VAL A 113 -6.84 -2.22 5.60
N ASN A 114 -5.51 -2.22 5.53
CA ASN A 114 -4.69 -2.97 6.50
C ASN A 114 -4.83 -2.44 7.93
N TYR A 115 -4.90 -1.11 8.09
CA TYR A 115 -5.21 -0.53 9.40
C TYR A 115 -6.56 -1.02 9.95
N ILE A 116 -7.63 -1.01 9.13
CA ILE A 116 -8.95 -1.51 9.53
C ILE A 116 -8.89 -2.99 9.96
N GLN A 117 -8.22 -3.83 9.17
CA GLN A 117 -8.06 -5.25 9.49
C GLN A 117 -7.31 -5.43 10.81
N GLN A 118 -6.19 -4.76 10.99
CA GLN A 118 -5.37 -4.88 12.18
C GLN A 118 -6.08 -4.34 13.42
N LYS A 119 -6.73 -3.18 13.30
CA LYS A 119 -7.32 -2.47 14.44
C LYS A 119 -8.65 -3.08 14.91
N PHE A 120 -9.53 -3.47 13.97
CA PHE A 120 -10.90 -3.82 14.29
C PHE A 120 -11.25 -5.28 13.99
N MET A 121 -10.52 -5.93 13.07
CA MET A 121 -10.90 -7.26 12.59
C MET A 121 -9.99 -8.37 13.13
N SER A 122 -8.77 -8.06 13.58
CA SER A 122 -7.92 -9.04 14.26
C SER A 122 -8.61 -9.52 15.54
N SER A 123 -8.58 -10.82 15.80
CA SER A 123 -8.99 -11.34 17.10
C SER A 123 -8.01 -10.82 18.14
N GLN A 124 -8.46 -9.94 19.02
CA GLN A 124 -7.69 -9.60 20.21
C GLN A 124 -7.60 -10.88 21.05
N LYS A 125 -6.40 -11.42 21.20
CA LYS A 125 -6.13 -12.51 22.14
C LYS A 125 -6.22 -11.96 23.55
#